data_957684e2aedd317354ed89ec35fb1c2c
#
_entry.id   957684e2aedd317354ed89ec35fb1c2c
#
_cell.length_a   1.000
_cell.length_b   1.000
_cell.length_c   1.000
_cell.angle_alpha   90.00
_cell.angle_beta   90.00
_cell.angle_gamma   90.00
#
_symmetry.space_group_name_H-M   'P 1'
#
loop_
_entity.id
_entity.type
_entity.pdbx_description
1 polymer ?
#
loop_
_entity_poly.entity_id
_entity_poly.type
_entity_poly.pdbx_seq_one_letter_code
_entity_poly.pdbx_strand_id
1 'polypeptide(L)'
;DALMQGASQVCTAGTQHASVDQIQVSKDQTQVPTVEFATPISAETVETKVIVEGDGPKIYGNQLVDLEYLGVNGGTGKTFQASKFDGTDFASQFLTSGQNPDFCGALAGVREGSRVAILFPAALAHGGQGIPDLGVSATDSIVFVFDVLKAFLPRALGDEKALPAGFPS
;
A
#
# COMPACT_ATOMS: atom_id res chain seq x y z
N ASP A 1 -9.76 7.46 22.94
CA ASP A 1 -9.26 7.61 22.94
C ASP A 1 -8.69 7.93 22.56
N ALA A 2 -8.79 8.22 22.40
CA ALA A 2 -8.08 8.60 22.10
C ALA A 2 -7.18 8.59 22.31
N LEU A 3 -6.90 8.39 22.70
CA LEU A 3 -6.03 8.39 22.86
C LEU A 3 -5.63 7.84 22.41
N MET A 4 -6.09 7.53 22.33
CA MET A 4 -5.69 7.16 21.77
C MET A 4 -5.87 7.28 20.76
N GLN A 5 -6.11 7.64 20.40
CA GLN A 5 -6.27 7.91 19.53
C GLN A 5 -5.64 8.49 18.78
N GLY A 6 -6.12 8.64 18.36
CA GLY A 6 -5.58 9.31 17.24
C GLY A 6 -4.22 9.51 17.37
N ALA A 7 -3.98 9.55 18.49
CA ALA A 7 -2.63 9.68 18.78
C ALA A 7 -1.81 8.71 18.04
N SER A 8 -2.34 7.62 17.74
CA SER A 8 -1.53 6.59 17.12
C SER A 8 -1.62 6.56 15.63
N GLN A 9 -2.54 7.28 15.03
CA GLN A 9 -2.67 7.18 13.59
C GLN A 9 -1.91 8.28 12.89
N VAL A 10 -0.82 7.92 12.22
CA VAL A 10 -0.03 8.88 11.46
C VAL A 10 -0.31 8.80 9.97
N CYS A 11 -0.92 7.74 9.48
CA CYS A 11 -1.32 7.64 8.09
C CYS A 11 -2.76 8.11 7.96
N THR A 12 -3.00 9.02 7.02
CA THR A 12 -4.35 9.52 6.78
C THR A 12 -4.86 8.87 5.50
N ALA A 13 -6.01 8.22 5.60
CA ALA A 13 -6.60 7.54 4.46
C ALA A 13 -6.92 8.53 3.36
N GLY A 14 -6.70 8.11 2.12
CA GLY A 14 -7.05 8.91 0.97
C GLY A 14 -8.52 8.85 0.68
N THR A 15 -8.89 9.42 -0.45
CA THR A 15 -10.28 9.50 -0.86
C THR A 15 -10.70 8.19 -1.50
N GLN A 16 -11.96 7.83 -1.30
CA GLN A 16 -12.54 6.67 -1.97
C GLN A 16 -13.22 7.16 -3.24
N HIS A 17 -12.84 6.62 -4.38
CA HIS A 17 -13.40 7.11 -5.63
C HIS A 17 -13.63 6.04 -6.66
N ALA A 18 -14.38 6.41 -7.67
CA ALA A 18 -14.84 5.49 -8.67
C ALA A 18 -13.74 4.97 -9.59
N SER A 19 -12.62 5.67 -9.73
CA SER A 19 -11.57 5.22 -10.65
C SER A 19 -10.98 3.89 -10.21
N VAL A 20 -10.63 3.76 -8.95
CA VAL A 20 -10.08 2.50 -8.45
C VAL A 20 -11.14 1.41 -8.44
N ASP A 21 -12.42 1.78 -8.34
CA ASP A 21 -13.50 0.80 -8.37
C ASP A 21 -13.62 0.12 -9.73
N GLN A 22 -13.06 0.69 -10.78
CA GLN A 22 -13.08 0.10 -12.10
C GLN A 22 -12.03 -0.98 -12.28
N ILE A 23 -11.13 -1.14 -11.32
CA ILE A 23 -10.08 -2.13 -11.38
C ILE A 23 -10.62 -3.44 -10.84
N GLN A 24 -10.53 -4.50 -11.64
CA GLN A 24 -10.96 -5.83 -11.23
C GLN A 24 -9.73 -6.63 -10.82
N VAL A 25 -9.76 -7.17 -9.63
CA VAL A 25 -8.62 -7.92 -9.07
C VAL A 25 -9.13 -9.25 -8.54
N SER A 26 -8.41 -10.33 -8.84
CA SER A 26 -8.78 -11.65 -8.35
C SER A 26 -8.62 -11.72 -6.83
N LYS A 27 -9.36 -12.63 -6.21
CA LYS A 27 -9.42 -12.72 -4.75
C LYS A 27 -8.62 -13.87 -4.16
N ASP A 28 -8.08 -14.75 -4.99
CA ASP A 28 -7.33 -15.90 -4.50
C ASP A 28 -5.94 -15.45 -4.05
N GLN A 29 -5.73 -15.38 -2.75
CA GLN A 29 -4.49 -14.85 -2.17
C GLN A 29 -3.34 -15.85 -2.19
N THR A 30 -3.56 -17.02 -2.76
CA THR A 30 -2.49 -18.01 -2.93
C THR A 30 -1.83 -17.95 -4.29
N GLN A 31 -2.23 -17.00 -5.12
CA GLN A 31 -1.70 -16.84 -6.47
C GLN A 31 -1.44 -15.37 -6.76
N VAL A 32 -0.55 -15.13 -7.70
CA VAL A 32 -0.33 -13.78 -8.20
C VAL A 32 -1.67 -13.26 -8.74
N PRO A 33 -2.11 -12.09 -8.30
CA PRO A 33 -3.43 -11.60 -8.71
C PRO A 33 -3.49 -11.28 -10.20
N THR A 34 -4.67 -11.46 -10.79
CA THR A 34 -4.97 -10.93 -12.10
C THR A 34 -5.60 -9.57 -11.90
N VAL A 35 -5.23 -8.62 -12.75
CA VAL A 35 -5.70 -7.24 -12.64
C VAL A 35 -6.17 -6.80 -14.00
N GLU A 36 -7.41 -6.30 -14.07
CA GLU A 36 -7.99 -5.85 -15.34
C GLU A 36 -8.67 -4.51 -15.16
N PHE A 37 -8.46 -3.63 -16.11
CA PHE A 37 -9.12 -2.33 -16.15
C PHE A 37 -8.97 -1.75 -17.56
N ALA A 38 -9.84 -0.80 -17.90
CA ALA A 38 -9.73 -0.11 -19.17
C ALA A 38 -8.55 0.87 -19.10
N THR A 39 -7.67 0.83 -20.06
CA THR A 39 -6.51 1.71 -20.11
C THR A 39 -6.75 2.90 -21.02
N PRO A 40 -6.16 4.05 -20.69
CA PRO A 40 -5.44 4.33 -19.46
C PRO A 40 -6.39 4.58 -18.31
N ILE A 41 -5.93 4.34 -17.09
CA ILE A 41 -6.68 4.69 -15.91
C ILE A 41 -5.92 5.77 -15.16
N SER A 42 -6.64 6.70 -14.53
CA SER A 42 -5.99 7.77 -13.78
C SER A 42 -6.92 8.27 -12.68
N ALA A 43 -6.36 9.04 -11.77
CA ALA A 43 -7.08 9.64 -10.68
C ALA A 43 -6.39 10.94 -10.32
N GLU A 44 -7.06 11.79 -9.53
CA GLU A 44 -6.45 13.03 -9.09
C GLU A 44 -5.71 12.87 -7.78
N THR A 45 -6.11 11.89 -6.99
CA THR A 45 -5.47 11.59 -5.72
C THR A 45 -5.23 10.10 -5.64
N VAL A 46 -4.52 9.67 -4.59
CA VAL A 46 -4.34 8.24 -4.32
C VAL A 46 -5.68 7.65 -3.91
N GLU A 47 -6.05 6.54 -4.53
CA GLU A 47 -7.31 5.85 -4.24
C GLU A 47 -7.02 4.41 -3.86
N THR A 48 -7.72 3.90 -2.85
CA THR A 48 -7.53 2.54 -2.36
C THR A 48 -8.86 1.79 -2.37
N LYS A 49 -8.81 0.54 -2.82
CA LYS A 49 -9.98 -0.34 -2.84
C LYS A 49 -9.59 -1.64 -2.14
N VAL A 50 -10.38 -2.05 -1.16
CA VAL A 50 -10.15 -3.34 -0.49
C VAL A 50 -10.80 -4.43 -1.33
N ILE A 51 -10.00 -5.39 -1.77
CA ILE A 51 -10.47 -6.51 -2.58
C ILE A 51 -10.91 -7.66 -1.67
N VAL A 52 -10.09 -7.97 -0.67
CA VAL A 52 -10.40 -8.98 0.34
C VAL A 52 -10.10 -8.34 1.68
N GLU A 53 -11.06 -8.38 2.58
CA GLU A 53 -10.88 -7.81 3.92
C GLU A 53 -10.27 -8.86 4.83
N GLY A 54 -9.12 -8.54 5.42
CA GLY A 54 -8.51 -9.38 6.45
C GLY A 54 -9.12 -9.11 7.81
N ASP A 55 -8.73 -9.86 8.81
CA ASP A 55 -9.27 -9.67 10.15
C ASP A 55 -8.18 -9.43 11.21
N GLY A 56 -6.96 -9.19 10.78
CA GLY A 56 -5.87 -8.89 11.69
C GLY A 56 -5.84 -7.42 12.09
N PRO A 57 -4.74 -6.99 12.72
CA PRO A 57 -4.59 -5.61 13.14
C PRO A 57 -4.62 -4.64 11.97
N LYS A 58 -5.13 -3.44 12.23
CA LYS A 58 -5.15 -2.38 11.23
C LYS A 58 -3.81 -1.68 11.14
N ILE A 59 -3.53 -1.14 9.96
CA ILE A 59 -2.36 -0.31 9.74
C ILE A 59 -2.69 1.12 10.15
N TYR A 60 -1.87 1.69 11.02
CA TYR A 60 -2.04 3.07 11.47
C TYR A 60 -0.87 3.96 11.07
N GLY A 61 0.30 3.37 10.82
CA GLY A 61 1.51 4.09 10.50
C GLY A 61 2.55 3.99 11.59
N ASN A 62 3.74 4.47 11.28
CA ASN A 62 4.91 4.38 12.16
C ASN A 62 5.17 2.92 12.53
N GLN A 63 5.05 2.05 11.57
CA GLN A 63 5.15 0.61 11.76
C GLN A 63 5.67 -0.08 10.51
N LEU A 64 6.20 -1.27 10.70
CA LEU A 64 6.66 -2.10 9.61
C LEU A 64 5.52 -2.98 9.15
N VAL A 65 5.42 -3.19 7.84
CA VAL A 65 4.47 -4.15 7.27
C VAL A 65 5.21 -5.01 6.26
N ASP A 66 4.80 -6.27 6.15
CA ASP A 66 5.28 -7.18 5.13
C ASP A 66 4.21 -7.32 4.07
N LEU A 67 4.57 -7.11 2.82
CA LEU A 67 3.64 -7.03 1.70
C LEU A 67 4.10 -7.93 0.56
N GLU A 68 3.18 -8.74 0.03
CA GLU A 68 3.32 -9.25 -1.33
C GLU A 68 2.82 -8.16 -2.26
N TYR A 69 3.37 -8.07 -3.45
CA TYR A 69 3.12 -6.89 -4.28
C TYR A 69 3.05 -7.23 -5.76
N LEU A 70 2.23 -6.45 -6.46
CA LEU A 70 2.13 -6.47 -7.91
C LEU A 70 2.04 -5.01 -8.35
N GLY A 71 2.90 -4.60 -9.29
CA GLY A 71 2.88 -3.25 -9.86
C GLY A 71 2.49 -3.32 -11.32
N VAL A 72 1.50 -2.52 -11.70
CA VAL A 72 0.94 -2.50 -13.04
C VAL A 72 0.95 -1.06 -13.55
N ASN A 73 1.35 -0.89 -14.81
CA ASN A 73 1.31 0.41 -15.47
C ASN A 73 -0.14 0.77 -15.76
N GLY A 74 -0.63 1.84 -15.17
CA GLY A 74 -2.01 2.27 -15.36
C GLY A 74 -2.31 2.80 -16.75
N GLY A 75 -1.29 3.17 -17.50
CA GLY A 75 -1.48 3.64 -18.86
C GLY A 75 -1.56 2.53 -19.89
N THR A 76 -0.91 1.39 -19.63
CA THR A 76 -0.82 0.30 -20.60
C THR A 76 -1.43 -1.00 -20.11
N GLY A 77 -1.62 -1.16 -18.82
CA GLY A 77 -2.11 -2.40 -18.24
C GLY A 77 -1.02 -3.46 -18.07
N LYS A 78 0.23 -3.13 -18.32
CA LYS A 78 1.30 -4.13 -18.23
C LYS A 78 1.87 -4.20 -16.83
N THR A 79 2.09 -5.42 -16.36
CA THR A 79 2.77 -5.65 -15.09
C THR A 79 4.26 -5.37 -15.25
N PHE A 80 4.84 -4.59 -14.33
CA PHE A 80 6.27 -4.33 -14.39
C PHE A 80 7.03 -4.95 -13.22
N GLN A 81 6.35 -5.38 -12.18
CA GLN A 81 6.98 -6.13 -11.09
C GLN A 81 5.91 -6.92 -10.32
N ALA A 82 6.34 -8.01 -9.73
CA ALA A 82 5.44 -8.84 -8.93
C ALA A 82 6.27 -9.72 -8.01
N SER A 83 5.80 -9.91 -6.76
CA SER A 83 6.32 -10.97 -5.92
C SER A 83 5.60 -12.26 -6.28
N LYS A 84 5.97 -13.36 -5.62
CA LYS A 84 5.43 -14.66 -5.98
C LYS A 84 4.08 -14.96 -5.37
N PHE A 85 3.67 -14.18 -4.40
CA PHE A 85 2.40 -14.38 -3.68
C PHE A 85 2.28 -15.78 -3.07
N ASP A 86 3.41 -16.28 -2.57
CA ASP A 86 3.47 -17.59 -1.91
C ASP A 86 3.89 -17.47 -0.44
N GLY A 87 4.01 -16.25 0.06
CA GLY A 87 4.39 -16.01 1.45
C GLY A 87 5.89 -16.00 1.69
N THR A 88 6.70 -16.29 0.67
CA THR A 88 8.15 -16.35 0.83
C THR A 88 8.88 -15.19 0.15
N ASP A 89 8.20 -14.47 -0.73
CA ASP A 89 8.82 -13.41 -1.52
C ASP A 89 8.02 -12.13 -1.27
N PHE A 90 8.44 -11.35 -0.29
CA PHE A 90 7.69 -10.16 0.09
C PHE A 90 8.64 -9.02 0.41
N ALA A 91 8.10 -7.82 0.43
CA ALA A 91 8.85 -6.62 0.82
C ALA A 91 8.44 -6.22 2.22
N SER A 92 9.41 -5.80 3.02
CA SER A 92 9.15 -5.22 4.33
C SER A 92 9.26 -3.71 4.19
N GLN A 93 8.19 -3.01 4.53
CA GLN A 93 8.08 -1.58 4.30
C GLN A 93 7.75 -0.88 5.60
N PHE A 94 8.53 0.14 5.96
CA PHE A 94 8.21 0.95 7.11
C PHE A 94 7.30 2.09 6.64
N LEU A 95 6.11 2.20 7.25
CA LEU A 95 5.12 3.18 6.85
C LEU A 95 5.10 4.35 7.81
N THR A 96 5.33 5.54 7.29
CA THR A 96 5.23 6.76 8.09
C THR A 96 4.75 7.88 7.18
N SER A 97 4.19 8.92 7.77
CA SER A 97 3.69 10.04 6.98
C SER A 97 4.85 10.76 6.30
N GLY A 98 4.54 11.40 5.19
CA GLY A 98 5.54 12.17 4.45
C GLY A 98 6.32 11.36 3.42
N GLN A 99 6.04 10.08 3.28
CA GLN A 99 6.67 9.26 2.25
C GLN A 99 6.11 9.60 0.87
N ASN A 100 6.91 9.36 -0.16
CA ASN A 100 6.51 9.57 -1.54
C ASN A 100 7.05 8.41 -2.38
N PRO A 101 6.20 7.53 -2.95
CA PRO A 101 4.74 7.56 -2.91
C PRO A 101 4.18 7.34 -1.50
N ASP A 102 2.97 7.81 -1.28
CA ASP A 102 2.38 7.77 0.06
C ASP A 102 1.71 6.43 0.32
N PHE A 103 2.51 5.42 0.58
CA PHE A 103 1.97 4.10 0.95
C PHE A 103 1.32 4.14 2.33
N CYS A 104 1.77 5.04 3.18
CA CYS A 104 1.18 5.21 4.51
C CYS A 104 -0.28 5.59 4.39
N GLY A 105 -0.57 6.64 3.62
CA GLY A 105 -1.96 7.05 3.41
C GLY A 105 -2.77 6.01 2.64
N ALA A 106 -2.13 5.38 1.65
CA ALA A 106 -2.81 4.39 0.83
C ALA A 106 -3.24 3.16 1.63
N LEU A 107 -2.46 2.78 2.65
CA LEU A 107 -2.73 1.59 3.45
C LEU A 107 -3.35 1.90 4.81
N ALA A 108 -3.65 3.17 5.10
CA ALA A 108 -4.21 3.53 6.40
C ALA A 108 -5.54 2.82 6.62
N GLY A 109 -5.67 2.15 7.75
CA GLY A 109 -6.89 1.43 8.13
C GLY A 109 -7.04 0.05 7.50
N VAL A 110 -6.12 -0.37 6.65
CA VAL A 110 -6.15 -1.70 6.04
C VAL A 110 -5.71 -2.72 7.07
N ARG A 111 -6.36 -3.87 7.11
CA ARG A 111 -6.06 -4.90 8.08
C ARG A 111 -5.06 -5.92 7.54
N GLU A 112 -4.26 -6.48 8.43
CA GLU A 112 -3.43 -7.64 8.11
C GLU A 112 -4.32 -8.75 7.54
N GLY A 113 -3.88 -9.39 6.48
CA GLY A 113 -4.66 -10.40 5.78
C GLY A 113 -5.48 -9.86 4.63
N SER A 114 -5.50 -8.56 4.42
CA SER A 114 -6.26 -7.95 3.34
C SER A 114 -5.52 -8.00 2.02
N ARG A 115 -6.27 -7.97 0.94
CA ARG A 115 -5.76 -7.66 -0.40
C ARG A 115 -6.36 -6.33 -0.82
N VAL A 116 -5.53 -5.41 -1.27
CA VAL A 116 -6.00 -4.09 -1.70
C VAL A 116 -5.43 -3.73 -3.05
N ALA A 117 -6.16 -2.91 -3.80
CA ALA A 117 -5.66 -2.27 -5.02
C ALA A 117 -5.54 -0.78 -4.75
N ILE A 118 -4.44 -0.19 -5.18
CA ILE A 118 -4.17 1.23 -4.97
C ILE A 118 -3.83 1.85 -6.31
N LEU A 119 -4.49 2.97 -6.61
CA LEU A 119 -4.22 3.72 -7.82
C LEU A 119 -3.50 5.01 -7.45
N PHE A 120 -2.28 5.16 -7.94
CA PHE A 120 -1.49 6.39 -7.77
C PHE A 120 -1.48 7.14 -9.09
N PRO A 121 -1.95 8.40 -9.11
CA PRO A 121 -1.76 9.21 -10.32
C PRO A 121 -0.28 9.47 -10.57
N ALA A 122 0.07 9.75 -11.81
CA ALA A 122 1.46 9.91 -12.22
C ALA A 122 2.24 10.86 -11.30
N ALA A 123 1.64 12.01 -10.97
CA ALA A 123 2.33 13.00 -10.14
C ALA A 123 2.65 12.47 -8.75
N LEU A 124 1.80 11.60 -8.21
CA LEU A 124 2.00 11.05 -6.86
C LEU A 124 2.71 9.70 -6.86
N ALA A 125 2.86 9.09 -8.02
CA ALA A 125 3.58 7.84 -8.15
C ALA A 125 5.06 8.07 -8.43
N HIS A 126 5.37 8.97 -9.35
CA HIS A 126 6.76 9.19 -9.79
C HIS A 126 7.04 10.65 -10.14
N GLY A 127 6.21 11.58 -9.65
CA GLY A 127 6.41 13.00 -9.83
C GLY A 127 6.24 13.47 -11.28
N GLY A 128 5.57 12.68 -12.12
CA GLY A 128 5.37 13.03 -13.50
C GLY A 128 6.63 12.86 -14.36
N GLN A 129 7.63 12.14 -13.86
CA GLN A 129 8.89 11.97 -14.58
C GLN A 129 9.02 10.63 -15.28
N GLY A 130 8.14 9.69 -14.96
CA GLY A 130 8.24 8.36 -15.50
C GLY A 130 9.28 7.52 -14.78
N ILE A 131 9.29 6.24 -15.10
CA ILE A 131 10.29 5.30 -14.62
C ILE A 131 10.71 4.49 -15.84
N PRO A 132 11.68 5.02 -16.63
CA PRO A 132 12.02 4.39 -17.91
C PRO A 132 12.43 2.93 -17.80
N ASP A 133 13.12 2.56 -16.72
CA ASP A 133 13.57 1.19 -16.56
C ASP A 133 12.40 0.22 -16.38
N LEU A 134 11.24 0.72 -15.99
CA LEU A 134 10.04 -0.10 -15.81
C LEU A 134 9.03 0.10 -16.92
N GLY A 135 9.37 0.88 -17.94
CA GLY A 135 8.46 1.15 -19.04
C GLY A 135 7.31 2.08 -18.67
N VAL A 136 7.50 2.92 -17.65
CA VAL A 136 6.47 3.84 -17.17
C VAL A 136 6.79 5.23 -17.73
N SER A 137 5.85 5.79 -18.50
CA SER A 137 6.04 7.13 -19.06
C SER A 137 5.61 8.20 -18.06
N ALA A 138 5.93 9.45 -18.39
CA ALA A 138 5.66 10.59 -17.50
C ALA A 138 4.18 10.75 -17.14
N THR A 139 3.28 10.28 -18.00
CA THR A 139 1.84 10.45 -17.78
C THR A 139 1.17 9.19 -17.26
N ASP A 140 1.90 8.10 -17.09
CA ASP A 140 1.30 6.83 -16.67
C ASP A 140 1.04 6.84 -15.17
N SER A 141 -0.19 6.48 -14.77
CA SER A 141 -0.49 6.14 -13.39
C SER A 141 0.08 4.77 -13.07
N ILE A 142 0.09 4.43 -11.80
CA ILE A 142 0.55 3.11 -11.36
C ILE A 142 -0.53 2.49 -10.48
N VAL A 143 -0.82 1.22 -10.75
CA VAL A 143 -1.74 0.43 -9.94
C VAL A 143 -0.88 -0.57 -9.15
N PHE A 144 -1.02 -0.56 -7.83
CA PHE A 144 -0.41 -1.57 -6.98
C PHE A 144 -1.48 -2.47 -6.41
N VAL A 145 -1.17 -3.76 -6.32
CA VAL A 145 -1.97 -4.69 -5.55
C VAL A 145 -1.08 -5.23 -4.45
N PHE A 146 -1.54 -5.12 -3.21
CA PHE A 146 -0.79 -5.61 -2.06
C PHE A 146 -1.62 -6.64 -1.31
N ASP A 147 -0.94 -7.71 -0.88
CA ASP A 147 -1.46 -8.59 0.16
C ASP A 147 -0.67 -8.28 1.42
N VAL A 148 -1.36 -7.89 2.48
CA VAL A 148 -0.72 -7.55 3.75
C VAL A 148 -0.50 -8.83 4.52
N LEU A 149 0.74 -9.30 4.55
CA LEU A 149 1.09 -10.55 5.23
C LEU A 149 1.19 -10.34 6.73
N LYS A 150 1.74 -9.20 7.13
CA LYS A 150 1.96 -8.91 8.54
C LYS A 150 1.96 -7.41 8.76
N ALA A 151 1.21 -6.95 9.76
CA ALA A 151 1.27 -5.57 10.22
C ALA A 151 1.85 -5.63 11.63
N PHE A 152 3.10 -5.19 11.77
CA PHE A 152 3.75 -5.20 13.08
C PHE A 152 3.19 -4.07 13.92
N LEU A 153 3.36 -4.13 15.21
CA LEU A 153 2.86 -3.08 16.09
C LEU A 153 3.54 -1.75 15.76
N PRO A 154 2.82 -0.65 15.81
CA PRO A 154 3.44 0.66 15.62
C PRO A 154 4.48 0.92 16.69
N ARG A 155 5.55 1.63 16.32
CA ARG A 155 6.51 2.04 17.30
C ARG A 155 5.90 3.11 18.16
N ALA A 156 5.96 2.88 19.47
CA ALA A 156 5.52 3.91 20.36
C ALA A 156 6.56 5.02 20.43
N LEU A 157 6.06 6.22 20.52
CA LEU A 157 6.95 7.32 20.65
C LEU A 157 7.72 7.25 21.91
N GLY A 158 8.38 7.13 22.44
CA GLY A 158 9.09 6.99 23.63
C GLY A 158 9.57 5.63 23.90
N ASP A 159 9.14 4.70 23.10
CA ASP A 159 9.44 3.38 23.41
C ASP A 159 10.81 3.02 23.18
N GLU A 160 11.42 3.74 22.38
CA GLU A 160 12.75 3.47 22.10
C GLU A 160 13.56 3.50 23.31
N LYS A 161 13.14 4.28 24.26
CA LYS A 161 13.86 4.32 25.43
C LYS A 161 13.48 3.29 26.30
N ALA A 162 12.47 2.89 26.13
CA ALA A 162 12.14 1.98 27.09
C ALA A 162 12.93 0.82 26.97
N LEU A 163 13.51 0.78 26.85
CA LEU A 163 13.86 -0.30 26.94
C LEU A 163 14.90 -0.27 27.62
N PRO A 164 14.96 0.28 28.07
CA PRO A 164 15.53 0.29 28.67
C PRO A 164 16.00 0.03 29.09
N ALA A 165 16.44 0.29 29.23
CA ALA A 165 16.75 0.06 29.62
C ALA A 165 16.97 -0.73 29.99
N GLY A 166 17.25 -0.99 29.78
CA GLY A 166 17.27 -1.69 29.82
C GLY A 166 16.72 -2.45 29.46
N PHE A 167 16.38 -2.29 28.97
CA PHE A 167 15.74 -2.87 28.50
C PHE A 167 15.64 -3.17 27.52
N PRO A 168 15.73 -3.49 27.17
CA PRO A 168 15.58 -3.64 26.10
C PRO A 168 14.61 -3.61 25.53
N SER A 169 14.36 -3.35 25.10
CA SER A 169 13.52 -3.18 24.63
C SER A 169 13.25 -3.09 24.22
#